data_4269f016d97023f6719249a02bc8faed
#
_entry.id   4269f016d97023f6719249a02bc8faed
#
_cell.length_a   1.000
_cell.length_b   1.000
_cell.length_c   1.000
_cell.angle_alpha   90.00
_cell.angle_beta   90.00
_cell.angle_gamma   90.00
#
_symmetry.space_group_name_H-M   'P 1'
#
loop_
_entity.id
_entity.type
_entity.pdbx_description
1 polymer ?
#
loop_
_entity_poly.entity_id
_entity_poly.type
_entity_poly.pdbx_seq_one_letter_code
_entity_poly.pdbx_strand_id
1 'polypeptide(L)'
;MDFFDVLSLLGGLAMFLYGMRLMGDSLKENSSGTLKHVMEKVTDNPVKAFILGIAVTALIQSSTATIVITSGLVAAGILSLHQSLGIIIGANVGTTVTGQIIRLLDLNASGDNSFLRVFQPSTLAPIALIIGIVLIMTGVLRNSRSIGNIAIGFGILFSGLLNMTSAVNALQKSGMVEQLFAGLGNNPFLGYLTGAGVAFVLQSSSAAVGILQAFSASGLLTFKAIYSVIVGIYLGDCVTTAIVCSIGANREARRVGIVNILYNLSKSALVLIVIAIIHRFGLLDGLWDATVNSGMIANTNTVFNLACALCLLPVIGFHERLSDRIVGKPKTVKSKYDEVLGGLNPVFYNTPALALSSCYDALLTMLSIARQNLGRAQKQFEHFSRERYAEINTEEQQIDRLTDNVSRYLVELLPHLQSEQYTDILNQYYKQSTEFERLGDQAVKIADIAARLSENNTDFSDTCKGELKVLQSLTEDILNNAEEAFTGKDEKAASLIEPKVHVVNDLINEMTQNHLNRMSAGECSFLADAVFSNLMAEYKRIAGICSNIGMATLVRIHPELATREHLFLETLDQNGNAEYKQVLMQTRKQYFEKLRDKETGSQGQQITIEDVLPKKTED
;
A
#
# COMPACT_ATOMS: atom_id res chain seq x y z
N MET A 1 -45.71 20.87 2.15
CA MET A 1 -44.37 20.26 2.48
C MET A 1 -44.07 20.61 3.91
N ASP A 2 -44.10 19.64 4.80
CA ASP A 2 -43.73 19.90 6.18
C ASP A 2 -42.19 19.95 6.25
N PHE A 3 -41.65 20.97 6.89
CA PHE A 3 -40.20 21.13 7.12
C PHE A 3 -39.60 19.87 7.78
N PHE A 4 -40.36 19.26 8.67
CA PHE A 4 -39.93 18.06 9.41
C PHE A 4 -39.78 16.82 8.52
N ASP A 5 -40.59 16.66 7.48
CA ASP A 5 -40.48 15.53 6.55
C ASP A 5 -39.20 15.63 5.71
N VAL A 6 -38.84 16.84 5.29
CA VAL A 6 -37.56 17.09 4.57
C VAL A 6 -36.38 16.88 5.50
N LEU A 7 -36.45 17.36 6.74
CA LEU A 7 -35.41 17.17 7.73
C LEU A 7 -35.22 15.67 8.05
N SER A 8 -36.31 14.92 8.15
CA SER A 8 -36.28 13.46 8.35
C SER A 8 -35.65 12.73 7.15
N LEU A 9 -35.98 13.14 5.92
CA LEU A 9 -35.36 12.59 4.70
C LEU A 9 -33.84 12.85 4.68
N LEU A 10 -33.42 14.08 4.95
CA LEU A 10 -32.00 14.46 4.99
C LEU A 10 -31.26 13.77 6.14
N GLY A 11 -31.89 13.64 7.30
CA GLY A 11 -31.34 12.91 8.45
C GLY A 11 -31.18 11.42 8.15
N GLY A 12 -32.18 10.81 7.52
CA GLY A 12 -32.09 9.42 7.03
C GLY A 12 -30.99 9.22 6.01
N LEU A 13 -30.85 10.16 5.07
CA LEU A 13 -29.75 10.16 4.10
C LEU A 13 -28.37 10.28 4.77
N ALA A 14 -28.23 11.17 5.75
CA ALA A 14 -26.98 11.31 6.50
C ALA A 14 -26.61 10.03 7.23
N MET A 15 -27.56 9.38 7.89
CA MET A 15 -27.36 8.07 8.55
C MET A 15 -26.99 6.99 7.52
N PHE A 16 -27.69 6.93 6.39
CA PHE A 16 -27.40 5.98 5.33
C PHE A 16 -25.96 6.12 4.79
N LEU A 17 -25.57 7.37 4.45
CA LEU A 17 -24.21 7.66 3.95
C LEU A 17 -23.13 7.36 5.01
N TYR A 18 -23.38 7.71 6.26
CA TYR A 18 -22.43 7.45 7.34
C TYR A 18 -22.29 5.94 7.61
N GLY A 19 -23.40 5.20 7.66
CA GLY A 19 -23.40 3.74 7.85
C GLY A 19 -22.64 3.02 6.72
N MET A 20 -22.89 3.43 5.46
CA MET A 20 -22.20 2.91 4.29
C MET A 20 -20.68 3.18 4.37
N ARG A 21 -20.30 4.40 4.75
CA ARG A 21 -18.90 4.79 4.90
C ARG A 21 -18.21 4.00 6.02
N LEU A 22 -18.81 3.91 7.20
CA LEU A 22 -18.27 3.18 8.35
C LEU A 22 -18.03 1.69 8.02
N MET A 23 -19.01 1.07 7.36
CA MET A 23 -18.91 -0.33 6.90
C MET A 23 -17.79 -0.49 5.86
N GLY A 24 -17.75 0.38 4.85
CA GLY A 24 -16.76 0.33 3.78
C GLY A 24 -15.33 0.59 4.26
N ASP A 25 -15.11 1.58 5.12
CA ASP A 25 -13.79 1.90 5.67
C ASP A 25 -13.25 0.74 6.53
N SER A 26 -14.11 0.09 7.32
CA SER A 26 -13.72 -1.06 8.15
C SER A 26 -13.44 -2.32 7.32
N LEU A 27 -14.17 -2.55 6.23
CA LEU A 27 -13.88 -3.63 5.27
C LEU A 27 -12.55 -3.40 4.55
N LYS A 28 -12.28 -2.15 4.16
CA LYS A 28 -11.04 -1.73 3.51
C LYS A 28 -9.83 -1.90 4.42
N GLU A 29 -9.92 -1.50 5.68
CA GLU A 29 -8.84 -1.64 6.67
C GLU A 29 -8.40 -3.10 6.81
N ASN A 30 -9.34 -4.03 6.91
CA ASN A 30 -9.05 -5.46 7.04
C ASN A 30 -8.45 -6.10 5.77
N SER A 31 -8.68 -5.53 4.60
CA SER A 31 -8.38 -6.18 3.31
C SER A 31 -7.13 -5.61 2.63
N SER A 32 -6.61 -4.46 3.07
CA SER A 32 -5.64 -3.66 2.33
C SER A 32 -4.31 -4.37 2.05
N GLY A 33 -3.78 -5.16 2.98
CA GLY A 33 -2.49 -5.85 2.80
C GLY A 33 -2.55 -6.98 1.77
N THR A 34 -3.65 -7.71 1.71
CA THR A 34 -3.87 -8.82 0.77
C THR A 34 -4.20 -8.31 -0.63
N LEU A 35 -4.84 -7.14 -0.70
CA LEU A 35 -5.41 -6.59 -1.93
C LEU A 35 -4.35 -6.29 -2.99
N LYS A 36 -3.26 -5.60 -2.62
CA LYS A 36 -2.15 -5.27 -3.54
C LYS A 36 -1.58 -6.54 -4.14
N HIS A 37 -1.24 -7.52 -3.31
CA HIS A 37 -0.63 -8.77 -3.74
C HIS A 37 -1.54 -9.60 -4.68
N VAL A 38 -2.86 -9.59 -4.42
CA VAL A 38 -3.84 -10.26 -5.28
C VAL A 38 -3.99 -9.51 -6.61
N MET A 39 -4.01 -8.17 -6.58
CA MET A 39 -4.10 -7.35 -7.79
C MET A 39 -2.87 -7.50 -8.69
N GLU A 40 -1.68 -7.66 -8.13
CA GLU A 40 -0.43 -7.89 -8.88
C GLU A 40 -0.40 -9.28 -9.56
N LYS A 41 -0.89 -10.31 -8.88
CA LYS A 41 -0.80 -11.72 -9.38
C LYS A 41 -1.84 -12.11 -10.43
N VAL A 42 -2.97 -11.42 -10.53
CA VAL A 42 -4.15 -11.92 -11.29
C VAL A 42 -4.31 -11.25 -12.66
N THR A 43 -3.42 -10.36 -13.08
CA THR A 43 -3.66 -9.40 -14.17
C THR A 43 -3.28 -9.86 -15.58
N ASP A 44 -2.70 -11.02 -15.78
CA ASP A 44 -2.31 -11.52 -17.12
C ASP A 44 -3.49 -11.85 -18.05
N ASN A 45 -4.71 -11.89 -17.51
CA ASN A 45 -5.92 -12.22 -18.27
C ASN A 45 -7.03 -11.20 -17.98
N PRO A 46 -7.60 -10.52 -19.00
CA PRO A 46 -8.66 -9.53 -18.83
C PRO A 46 -9.90 -10.04 -18.07
N VAL A 47 -10.24 -11.34 -18.25
CA VAL A 47 -11.36 -11.96 -17.53
C VAL A 47 -11.05 -12.15 -16.05
N LYS A 48 -9.83 -12.56 -15.71
CA LYS A 48 -9.40 -12.66 -14.32
C LYS A 48 -9.36 -11.28 -13.67
N ALA A 49 -8.86 -10.27 -14.38
CA ALA A 49 -8.85 -8.89 -13.94
C ALA A 49 -10.29 -8.36 -13.71
N PHE A 50 -11.23 -8.70 -14.58
CA PHE A 50 -12.65 -8.36 -14.43
C PHE A 50 -13.27 -8.99 -13.18
N ILE A 51 -13.08 -10.28 -12.95
CA ILE A 51 -13.57 -10.97 -11.75
C ILE A 51 -12.94 -10.37 -10.49
N LEU A 52 -11.64 -10.08 -10.55
CA LEU A 52 -10.94 -9.41 -9.46
C LEU A 52 -11.54 -8.03 -9.15
N GLY A 53 -11.79 -7.22 -10.18
CA GLY A 53 -12.44 -5.91 -10.04
C GLY A 53 -13.81 -6.00 -9.36
N ILE A 54 -14.62 -7.01 -9.72
CA ILE A 54 -15.91 -7.29 -9.05
C ILE A 54 -15.68 -7.61 -7.58
N ALA A 55 -14.81 -8.58 -7.29
CA ALA A 55 -14.57 -9.07 -5.93
C ALA A 55 -14.03 -7.96 -5.01
N VAL A 56 -13.02 -7.21 -5.50
CA VAL A 56 -12.42 -6.10 -4.76
C VAL A 56 -13.45 -5.01 -4.45
N THR A 57 -14.23 -4.59 -5.46
CA THR A 57 -15.23 -3.54 -5.27
C THR A 57 -16.38 -3.99 -4.38
N ALA A 58 -16.84 -5.23 -4.51
CA ALA A 58 -17.88 -5.79 -3.64
C ALA A 58 -17.39 -5.84 -2.17
N LEU A 59 -16.10 -6.12 -1.96
CA LEU A 59 -15.49 -6.19 -0.64
C LEU A 59 -15.23 -4.81 -0.05
N ILE A 60 -14.66 -3.88 -0.83
CA ILE A 60 -14.38 -2.50 -0.38
C ILE A 60 -15.65 -1.64 -0.36
N GLN A 61 -16.71 -2.03 -1.06
CA GLN A 61 -17.96 -1.28 -1.24
C GLN A 61 -17.75 0.10 -1.92
N SER A 62 -16.66 0.25 -2.70
CA SER A 62 -16.32 1.49 -3.39
C SER A 62 -15.61 1.23 -4.71
N SER A 63 -16.28 1.50 -5.83
CA SER A 63 -15.68 1.47 -7.18
C SER A 63 -14.64 2.57 -7.35
N THR A 64 -14.89 3.75 -6.83
CA THR A 64 -13.93 4.86 -6.84
C THR A 64 -12.62 4.46 -6.17
N ALA A 65 -12.67 3.87 -4.96
CA ALA A 65 -11.46 3.41 -4.27
C ALA A 65 -10.71 2.34 -5.08
N THR A 66 -11.42 1.36 -5.65
CA THR A 66 -10.82 0.31 -6.49
C THR A 66 -10.13 0.89 -7.73
N ILE A 67 -10.77 1.82 -8.44
CA ILE A 67 -10.22 2.44 -9.65
C ILE A 67 -9.05 3.36 -9.31
N VAL A 68 -9.12 4.09 -8.21
CA VAL A 68 -8.03 4.95 -7.70
C VAL A 68 -6.80 4.13 -7.31
N ILE A 69 -6.98 3.01 -6.60
CA ILE A 69 -5.90 2.07 -6.30
C ILE A 69 -5.30 1.52 -7.60
N THR A 70 -6.13 1.09 -8.54
CA THR A 70 -5.70 0.60 -9.86
C THR A 70 -4.90 1.67 -10.61
N SER A 71 -5.36 2.92 -10.59
CA SER A 71 -4.68 4.07 -11.18
C SER A 71 -3.29 4.29 -10.57
N GLY A 72 -3.16 4.14 -9.26
CA GLY A 72 -1.88 4.21 -8.56
C GLY A 72 -0.93 3.08 -8.95
N LEU A 73 -1.43 1.84 -9.07
CA LEU A 73 -0.62 0.69 -9.52
C LEU A 73 -0.15 0.85 -10.99
N VAL A 74 -0.99 1.44 -11.83
CA VAL A 74 -0.61 1.78 -13.22
C VAL A 74 0.41 2.92 -13.24
N ALA A 75 0.26 3.91 -12.37
CA ALA A 75 1.23 5.00 -12.21
C ALA A 75 2.60 4.49 -11.77
N ALA A 76 2.62 3.53 -10.86
CA ALA A 76 3.82 2.86 -10.37
C ALA A 76 4.48 1.92 -11.40
N GLY A 77 3.79 1.61 -12.52
CA GLY A 77 4.29 0.65 -13.51
C GLY A 77 4.10 -0.82 -13.13
N ILE A 78 3.47 -1.10 -11.97
CA ILE A 78 3.15 -2.45 -11.49
C ILE A 78 2.10 -3.10 -12.38
N LEU A 79 1.13 -2.31 -12.85
CA LEU A 79 0.12 -2.72 -13.80
C LEU A 79 0.26 -1.95 -15.11
N SER A 80 0.11 -2.62 -16.24
CA SER A 80 -0.12 -1.91 -17.51
C SER A 80 -1.55 -1.35 -17.56
N LEU A 81 -1.75 -0.29 -18.34
CA LEU A 81 -3.11 0.22 -18.58
C LEU A 81 -4.03 -0.89 -19.11
N HIS A 82 -3.54 -1.72 -20.03
CA HIS A 82 -4.31 -2.82 -20.61
C HIS A 82 -4.82 -3.81 -19.55
N GLN A 83 -3.96 -4.18 -18.60
CA GLN A 83 -4.32 -5.07 -17.48
C GLN A 83 -5.36 -4.41 -16.55
N SER A 84 -5.27 -3.10 -16.33
CA SER A 84 -6.19 -2.34 -15.46
C SER A 84 -7.61 -2.25 -16.01
N LEU A 85 -7.79 -2.38 -17.32
CA LEU A 85 -9.09 -2.21 -17.99
C LEU A 85 -10.13 -3.22 -17.49
N GLY A 86 -9.73 -4.48 -17.32
CA GLY A 86 -10.60 -5.51 -16.74
C GLY A 86 -11.04 -5.15 -15.33
N ILE A 87 -10.13 -4.66 -14.49
CA ILE A 87 -10.42 -4.24 -13.11
C ILE A 87 -11.42 -3.08 -13.10
N ILE A 88 -11.25 -2.07 -13.98
CA ILE A 88 -12.14 -0.92 -14.08
C ILE A 88 -13.57 -1.35 -14.42
N ILE A 89 -13.73 -2.22 -15.44
CA ILE A 89 -15.04 -2.75 -15.81
C ILE A 89 -15.64 -3.58 -14.67
N GLY A 90 -14.83 -4.45 -14.07
CA GLY A 90 -15.24 -5.26 -12.92
C GLY A 90 -15.69 -4.42 -11.73
N ALA A 91 -14.98 -3.33 -11.45
CA ALA A 91 -15.35 -2.40 -10.37
C ALA A 91 -16.73 -1.79 -10.57
N ASN A 92 -17.08 -1.43 -11.80
CA ASN A 92 -18.41 -0.93 -12.12
C ASN A 92 -19.52 -1.97 -11.87
N VAL A 93 -19.25 -3.25 -12.17
CA VAL A 93 -20.19 -4.35 -11.87
C VAL A 93 -20.25 -4.63 -10.37
N GLY A 94 -19.08 -4.65 -9.69
CA GLY A 94 -18.98 -4.91 -8.24
C GLY A 94 -19.79 -3.92 -7.38
N THR A 95 -19.91 -2.67 -7.83
CA THR A 95 -20.76 -1.65 -7.18
C THR A 95 -22.21 -2.08 -7.04
N THR A 96 -22.73 -2.93 -7.95
CA THR A 96 -24.13 -3.36 -7.90
C THR A 96 -24.45 -4.26 -6.71
N VAL A 97 -23.45 -4.87 -6.09
CA VAL A 97 -23.61 -5.72 -4.89
C VAL A 97 -24.24 -4.92 -3.75
N THR A 98 -23.87 -3.64 -3.60
CA THR A 98 -24.48 -2.76 -2.58
C THR A 98 -26.01 -2.62 -2.81
N GLY A 99 -26.42 -2.41 -4.05
CA GLY A 99 -27.85 -2.36 -4.39
C GLY A 99 -28.60 -3.66 -4.09
N GLN A 100 -27.95 -4.82 -4.30
CA GLN A 100 -28.51 -6.12 -3.95
C GLN A 100 -28.60 -6.34 -2.43
N ILE A 101 -27.70 -5.76 -1.64
CA ILE A 101 -27.83 -5.75 -0.15
C ILE A 101 -29.02 -4.89 0.25
N ILE A 102 -29.18 -3.70 -0.33
CA ILE A 102 -30.31 -2.79 -0.05
C ILE A 102 -31.65 -3.40 -0.45
N ARG A 103 -31.68 -4.30 -1.45
CA ARG A 103 -32.87 -5.07 -1.84
C ARG A 103 -33.56 -5.79 -0.68
N LEU A 104 -32.85 -6.05 0.42
CA LEU A 104 -33.46 -6.60 1.64
C LEU A 104 -34.64 -5.78 2.14
N LEU A 105 -34.80 -4.50 1.73
CA LEU A 105 -35.98 -3.67 2.01
C LEU A 105 -37.28 -4.29 1.49
N ASP A 106 -37.23 -5.07 0.41
CA ASP A 106 -38.40 -5.69 -0.18
C ASP A 106 -38.86 -6.96 0.53
N LEU A 107 -38.09 -7.43 1.54
CA LEU A 107 -38.47 -8.59 2.32
C LEU A 107 -39.66 -8.26 3.24
N ASN A 108 -40.85 -8.20 2.63
CA ASN A 108 -42.09 -8.17 3.37
C ASN A 108 -42.51 -9.59 3.74
N ALA A 109 -42.32 -9.95 4.98
CA ALA A 109 -42.84 -11.23 5.50
C ALA A 109 -44.38 -11.14 5.61
N SER A 110 -45.07 -11.29 4.50
CA SER A 110 -46.54 -11.41 4.43
C SER A 110 -47.01 -12.80 4.84
N GLY A 111 -46.10 -13.66 5.37
CA GLY A 111 -46.40 -15.01 5.82
C GLY A 111 -46.09 -15.19 7.30
N ASP A 112 -46.81 -16.15 7.92
CA ASP A 112 -46.75 -16.52 9.35
C ASP A 112 -45.40 -17.13 9.82
N ASN A 113 -44.36 -17.11 8.96
CA ASN A 113 -43.04 -17.62 9.23
C ASN A 113 -42.20 -16.62 10.04
N SER A 114 -42.21 -16.74 11.36
CA SER A 114 -41.39 -15.95 12.29
C SER A 114 -39.91 -15.93 11.95
N PHE A 115 -39.40 -16.97 11.28
CA PHE A 115 -37.99 -17.03 10.83
C PHE A 115 -37.65 -15.99 9.76
N LEU A 116 -38.54 -15.74 8.81
CA LEU A 116 -38.30 -14.72 7.77
C LEU A 116 -38.33 -13.27 8.32
N ARG A 117 -39.04 -13.04 9.43
CA ARG A 117 -39.06 -11.73 10.11
C ARG A 117 -37.70 -11.33 10.66
N VAL A 118 -36.85 -12.29 11.04
CA VAL A 118 -35.49 -12.00 11.53
C VAL A 118 -34.63 -11.34 10.44
N PHE A 119 -34.86 -11.69 9.18
CA PHE A 119 -34.10 -11.14 8.04
C PHE A 119 -34.64 -9.80 7.50
N GLN A 120 -35.71 -9.28 8.08
CA GLN A 120 -36.21 -7.95 7.72
C GLN A 120 -35.24 -6.86 8.20
N PRO A 121 -35.04 -5.78 7.41
CA PRO A 121 -34.16 -4.67 7.78
C PRO A 121 -34.52 -4.04 9.13
N SER A 122 -35.83 -3.96 9.45
CA SER A 122 -36.33 -3.46 10.73
C SER A 122 -35.88 -4.29 11.95
N THR A 123 -35.55 -5.56 11.75
CA THR A 123 -35.05 -6.48 12.78
C THR A 123 -33.52 -6.60 12.72
N LEU A 124 -32.98 -6.75 11.50
CA LEU A 124 -31.52 -6.90 11.31
C LEU A 124 -30.74 -5.66 11.73
N ALA A 125 -31.26 -4.45 11.49
CA ALA A 125 -30.55 -3.23 11.82
C ALA A 125 -30.31 -3.08 13.34
N PRO A 126 -31.30 -3.20 14.22
CA PRO A 126 -31.06 -3.19 15.67
C PRO A 126 -30.15 -4.33 16.15
N ILE A 127 -30.33 -5.56 15.61
CA ILE A 127 -29.48 -6.69 15.96
C ILE A 127 -28.02 -6.40 15.61
N ALA A 128 -27.77 -5.89 14.41
CA ALA A 128 -26.42 -5.56 13.97
C ALA A 128 -25.78 -4.45 14.84
N LEU A 129 -26.56 -3.44 15.25
CA LEU A 129 -26.10 -2.40 16.18
C LEU A 129 -25.71 -3.00 17.54
N ILE A 130 -26.55 -3.87 18.10
CA ILE A 130 -26.27 -4.53 19.40
C ILE A 130 -25.01 -5.38 19.29
N ILE A 131 -24.92 -6.24 18.28
CA ILE A 131 -23.73 -7.09 18.06
C ILE A 131 -22.48 -6.23 17.88
N GLY A 132 -22.56 -5.17 17.09
CA GLY A 132 -21.44 -4.29 16.82
C GLY A 132 -20.92 -3.61 18.09
N ILE A 133 -21.80 -3.04 18.91
CA ILE A 133 -21.43 -2.41 20.19
C ILE A 133 -20.83 -3.42 21.15
N VAL A 134 -21.44 -4.59 21.30
CA VAL A 134 -20.92 -5.65 22.18
C VAL A 134 -19.51 -6.08 21.75
N LEU A 135 -19.28 -6.29 20.46
CA LEU A 135 -17.95 -6.66 19.94
C LEU A 135 -16.89 -5.59 20.23
N ILE A 136 -17.24 -4.31 20.05
CA ILE A 136 -16.30 -3.20 20.30
C ILE A 136 -15.99 -3.09 21.80
N MET A 137 -16.99 -3.20 22.65
CA MET A 137 -16.82 -3.02 24.09
C MET A 137 -16.13 -4.20 24.77
N THR A 138 -16.35 -5.42 24.29
CA THR A 138 -15.79 -6.64 24.92
C THR A 138 -14.41 -7.02 24.42
N GLY A 139 -14.06 -6.64 23.18
CA GLY A 139 -12.75 -6.95 22.60
C GLY A 139 -12.44 -8.46 22.46
N VAL A 140 -13.46 -9.33 22.46
CA VAL A 140 -13.32 -10.81 22.52
C VAL A 140 -12.57 -11.39 21.30
N LEU A 141 -12.66 -10.76 20.14
CA LEU A 141 -12.00 -11.20 18.91
C LEU A 141 -10.79 -10.32 18.61
N ARG A 142 -9.75 -10.86 17.99
CA ARG A 142 -8.55 -10.11 17.57
C ARG A 142 -8.89 -8.87 16.71
N ASN A 143 -9.99 -8.92 15.93
CA ASN A 143 -10.46 -7.84 15.07
C ASN A 143 -11.84 -7.30 15.51
N SER A 144 -12.18 -7.37 16.80
CA SER A 144 -13.48 -6.97 17.35
C SER A 144 -13.92 -5.58 16.94
N ARG A 145 -13.00 -4.62 16.92
CA ARG A 145 -13.29 -3.23 16.56
C ARG A 145 -13.75 -3.11 15.11
N SER A 146 -13.05 -3.74 14.18
CA SER A 146 -13.37 -3.67 12.77
C SER A 146 -14.66 -4.44 12.42
N ILE A 147 -14.82 -5.65 12.94
CA ILE A 147 -16.06 -6.44 12.76
C ILE A 147 -17.24 -5.71 13.41
N GLY A 148 -17.03 -5.12 14.57
CA GLY A 148 -18.04 -4.33 15.27
C GLY A 148 -18.46 -3.09 14.46
N ASN A 149 -17.50 -2.37 13.88
CA ASN A 149 -17.79 -1.22 13.02
C ASN A 149 -18.54 -1.61 11.74
N ILE A 150 -18.23 -2.77 11.14
CA ILE A 150 -19.00 -3.30 9.99
C ILE A 150 -20.46 -3.54 10.40
N ALA A 151 -20.69 -4.16 11.54
CA ALA A 151 -22.03 -4.44 12.05
C ALA A 151 -22.79 -3.15 12.41
N ILE A 152 -22.13 -2.18 13.06
CA ILE A 152 -22.72 -0.86 13.37
C ILE A 152 -23.02 -0.12 12.07
N GLY A 153 -22.09 -0.10 11.11
CA GLY A 153 -22.28 0.54 9.81
C GLY A 153 -23.48 -0.02 9.06
N PHE A 154 -23.64 -1.34 9.04
CA PHE A 154 -24.81 -2.01 8.48
C PHE A 154 -26.11 -1.59 9.21
N GLY A 155 -26.11 -1.58 10.52
CA GLY A 155 -27.30 -1.18 11.31
C GLY A 155 -27.69 0.28 11.09
N ILE A 156 -26.73 1.20 11.07
CA ILE A 156 -26.95 2.63 10.81
C ILE A 156 -27.45 2.84 9.37
N LEU A 157 -26.85 2.14 8.38
CA LEU A 157 -27.24 2.18 6.98
C LEU A 157 -28.73 1.85 6.82
N PHE A 158 -29.16 0.71 7.34
CA PHE A 158 -30.56 0.29 7.23
C PHE A 158 -31.49 1.15 8.06
N SER A 159 -31.10 1.65 9.23
CA SER A 159 -31.88 2.60 10.01
C SER A 159 -32.10 3.91 9.24
N GLY A 160 -31.05 4.42 8.60
CA GLY A 160 -31.14 5.59 7.72
C GLY A 160 -32.09 5.37 6.55
N LEU A 161 -31.99 4.20 5.92
CA LEU A 161 -32.84 3.83 4.79
C LEU A 161 -34.32 3.68 5.18
N LEU A 162 -34.62 3.09 6.33
CA LEU A 162 -35.99 3.01 6.87
C LEU A 162 -36.56 4.41 7.19
N ASN A 163 -35.75 5.31 7.76
CA ASN A 163 -36.14 6.70 7.99
C ASN A 163 -36.42 7.43 6.67
N MET A 164 -35.59 7.26 5.64
CA MET A 164 -35.83 7.82 4.32
C MET A 164 -37.14 7.31 3.72
N THR A 165 -37.37 5.98 3.79
CA THR A 165 -38.60 5.36 3.31
C THR A 165 -39.85 5.95 3.99
N SER A 166 -39.78 6.14 5.31
CA SER A 166 -40.88 6.74 6.08
C SER A 166 -41.13 8.19 5.68
N ALA A 167 -40.07 9.00 5.49
CA ALA A 167 -40.17 10.38 5.04
C ALA A 167 -40.74 10.50 3.60
N VAL A 168 -40.31 9.60 2.70
CA VAL A 168 -40.82 9.55 1.32
C VAL A 168 -42.32 9.25 1.31
N ASN A 169 -42.79 8.32 2.14
CA ASN A 169 -44.21 8.00 2.26
C ASN A 169 -45.05 9.21 2.79
N ALA A 170 -44.46 10.02 3.67
CA ALA A 170 -45.09 11.26 4.13
C ALA A 170 -45.14 12.33 3.00
N LEU A 171 -44.04 12.49 2.26
CA LEU A 171 -43.95 13.42 1.12
C LEU A 171 -44.86 13.03 -0.07
N GLN A 172 -45.15 11.75 -0.25
CA GLN A 172 -46.07 11.25 -1.27
C GLN A 172 -47.45 11.92 -1.15
N LYS A 173 -47.95 12.13 0.08
CA LYS A 173 -49.22 12.76 0.34
C LYS A 173 -49.32 14.21 -0.20
N SER A 174 -48.18 14.86 -0.46
CA SER A 174 -48.11 16.21 -1.01
C SER A 174 -48.21 16.28 -2.54
N GLY A 175 -48.20 15.15 -3.27
CA GLY A 175 -48.18 15.04 -4.72
C GLY A 175 -46.87 15.48 -5.41
N MET A 176 -45.90 15.96 -4.66
CA MET A 176 -44.62 16.47 -5.19
C MET A 176 -43.75 15.34 -5.77
N VAL A 177 -43.68 14.20 -5.09
CA VAL A 177 -42.93 13.02 -5.53
C VAL A 177 -43.47 12.52 -6.88
N GLU A 178 -44.80 12.49 -7.00
CA GLU A 178 -45.48 12.08 -8.25
C GLU A 178 -45.14 13.01 -9.44
N GLN A 179 -45.19 14.34 -9.23
CA GLN A 179 -44.86 15.31 -10.29
C GLN A 179 -43.37 15.20 -10.70
N LEU A 180 -42.47 15.03 -9.76
CA LEU A 180 -41.04 14.87 -10.02
C LEU A 180 -40.79 13.65 -10.93
N PHE A 181 -41.28 12.48 -10.53
CA PHE A 181 -41.02 11.25 -11.27
C PHE A 181 -41.84 11.14 -12.59
N ALA A 182 -43.01 11.73 -12.67
CA ALA A 182 -43.71 11.87 -13.93
C ALA A 182 -42.93 12.72 -14.94
N GLY A 183 -42.32 13.81 -14.49
CA GLY A 183 -41.43 14.62 -15.31
C GLY A 183 -40.21 13.87 -15.82
N LEU A 184 -39.57 13.06 -14.96
CA LEU A 184 -38.42 12.22 -15.33
C LEU A 184 -38.79 11.11 -16.31
N GLY A 185 -39.95 10.48 -16.14
CA GLY A 185 -40.45 9.42 -17.04
C GLY A 185 -40.80 9.92 -18.45
N ASN A 186 -41.23 11.14 -18.57
CA ASN A 186 -41.59 11.75 -19.87
C ASN A 186 -40.38 12.28 -20.64
N ASN A 187 -39.24 12.51 -19.97
CA ASN A 187 -38.02 13.02 -20.59
C ASN A 187 -36.81 12.24 -20.13
N PRO A 188 -36.37 11.23 -20.89
CA PRO A 188 -35.18 10.40 -20.53
C PRO A 188 -33.88 11.21 -20.37
N PHE A 189 -33.74 12.31 -21.10
CA PHE A 189 -32.57 13.19 -20.98
C PHE A 189 -32.55 13.92 -19.63
N LEU A 190 -33.73 14.37 -19.16
CA LEU A 190 -33.84 14.96 -17.83
C LEU A 190 -33.55 13.95 -16.73
N GLY A 191 -34.05 12.71 -16.87
CA GLY A 191 -33.75 11.60 -15.96
C GLY A 191 -32.23 11.32 -15.90
N TYR A 192 -31.61 11.27 -17.06
CA TYR A 192 -30.14 11.07 -17.17
C TYR A 192 -29.33 12.17 -16.47
N LEU A 193 -29.68 13.45 -16.72
CA LEU A 193 -29.02 14.59 -16.07
C LEU A 193 -29.27 14.60 -14.55
N THR A 194 -30.46 14.26 -14.11
CA THR A 194 -30.78 14.18 -12.67
C THR A 194 -29.95 13.09 -12.00
N GLY A 195 -29.89 11.89 -12.58
CA GLY A 195 -29.07 10.81 -12.08
C GLY A 195 -27.59 11.17 -12.02
N ALA A 196 -27.07 11.81 -13.06
CA ALA A 196 -25.69 12.27 -13.12
C ALA A 196 -25.41 13.34 -12.05
N GLY A 197 -26.29 14.32 -11.88
CA GLY A 197 -26.16 15.37 -10.88
C GLY A 197 -26.16 14.83 -9.44
N VAL A 198 -27.11 13.93 -9.13
CA VAL A 198 -27.19 13.30 -7.81
C VAL A 198 -25.92 12.49 -7.51
N ALA A 199 -25.47 11.65 -8.42
CA ALA A 199 -24.26 10.85 -8.20
C ALA A 199 -23.00 11.70 -8.11
N PHE A 200 -22.90 12.78 -8.87
CA PHE A 200 -21.81 13.74 -8.81
C PHE A 200 -21.74 14.43 -7.44
N VAL A 201 -22.87 14.92 -6.92
CA VAL A 201 -22.94 15.58 -5.61
C VAL A 201 -22.63 14.61 -4.47
N LEU A 202 -23.17 13.40 -4.52
CA LEU A 202 -22.95 12.36 -3.51
C LEU A 202 -21.58 11.68 -3.62
N GLN A 203 -20.91 11.82 -4.76
CA GLN A 203 -19.66 11.14 -5.08
C GLN A 203 -19.74 9.61 -4.90
N SER A 204 -20.91 9.03 -5.12
CA SER A 204 -21.20 7.62 -4.90
C SER A 204 -22.39 7.15 -5.71
N SER A 205 -22.13 6.24 -6.64
CA SER A 205 -23.19 5.57 -7.42
C SER A 205 -24.08 4.67 -6.54
N SER A 206 -23.48 3.97 -5.58
CA SER A 206 -24.22 3.12 -4.64
C SER A 206 -25.18 3.93 -3.78
N ALA A 207 -24.76 5.12 -3.31
CA ALA A 207 -25.61 6.01 -2.53
C ALA A 207 -26.77 6.54 -3.38
N ALA A 208 -26.51 6.96 -4.62
CA ALA A 208 -27.54 7.44 -5.53
C ALA A 208 -28.58 6.36 -5.85
N VAL A 209 -28.14 5.12 -6.10
CA VAL A 209 -29.05 3.97 -6.30
C VAL A 209 -29.82 3.67 -5.01
N GLY A 210 -29.20 3.73 -3.85
CA GLY A 210 -29.87 3.53 -2.54
C GLY A 210 -30.98 4.54 -2.27
N ILE A 211 -30.76 5.82 -2.63
CA ILE A 211 -31.80 6.84 -2.58
C ILE A 211 -32.98 6.45 -3.48
N LEU A 212 -32.68 6.04 -4.72
CA LEU A 212 -33.72 5.63 -5.68
C LEU A 212 -34.50 4.41 -5.15
N GLN A 213 -33.83 3.46 -4.50
CA GLN A 213 -34.45 2.32 -3.84
C GLN A 213 -35.34 2.74 -2.66
N ALA A 214 -34.94 3.75 -1.86
CA ALA A 214 -35.79 4.28 -0.79
C ALA A 214 -37.07 4.94 -1.35
N PHE A 215 -36.93 5.69 -2.44
CA PHE A 215 -38.09 6.31 -3.12
C PHE A 215 -39.03 5.28 -3.73
N SER A 216 -38.58 4.08 -4.08
CA SER A 216 -39.46 3.02 -4.61
C SER A 216 -40.57 2.61 -3.65
N ALA A 217 -40.37 2.81 -2.34
CA ALA A 217 -41.41 2.55 -1.33
C ALA A 217 -42.66 3.40 -1.49
N SER A 218 -42.57 4.56 -2.19
CA SER A 218 -43.75 5.34 -2.52
C SER A 218 -44.74 4.63 -3.47
N GLY A 219 -44.29 3.58 -4.19
CA GLY A 219 -45.11 2.91 -5.20
C GLY A 219 -45.40 3.75 -6.46
N LEU A 220 -44.75 4.93 -6.59
CA LEU A 220 -44.96 5.86 -7.71
C LEU A 220 -43.89 5.74 -8.80
N LEU A 221 -42.76 5.08 -8.50
CA LEU A 221 -41.68 4.90 -9.44
C LEU A 221 -42.07 3.88 -10.52
N THR A 222 -41.91 4.27 -11.78
CA THR A 222 -42.09 3.38 -12.92
C THR A 222 -40.77 3.08 -13.59
N PHE A 223 -40.68 1.97 -14.34
CA PHE A 223 -39.46 1.61 -15.07
C PHE A 223 -39.02 2.72 -16.02
N LYS A 224 -39.95 3.37 -16.72
CA LYS A 224 -39.65 4.51 -17.62
C LYS A 224 -39.03 5.72 -16.92
N ALA A 225 -39.27 5.90 -15.63
CA ALA A 225 -38.67 6.99 -14.86
C ALA A 225 -37.30 6.63 -14.36
N ILE A 226 -37.03 5.35 -13.99
CA ILE A 226 -35.81 4.97 -13.31
C ILE A 226 -34.66 4.61 -14.25
N TYR A 227 -34.92 4.01 -15.43
CA TYR A 227 -33.83 3.47 -16.27
C TYR A 227 -32.85 4.55 -16.70
N SER A 228 -33.32 5.73 -17.07
CA SER A 228 -32.50 6.86 -17.49
C SER A 228 -31.76 7.49 -16.31
N VAL A 229 -32.38 7.54 -15.13
CA VAL A 229 -31.72 7.99 -13.87
C VAL A 229 -30.56 7.07 -13.49
N ILE A 230 -30.78 5.74 -13.53
CA ILE A 230 -29.74 4.75 -13.26
C ILE A 230 -28.54 4.93 -14.21
N VAL A 231 -28.84 5.13 -15.52
CA VAL A 231 -27.79 5.34 -16.52
C VAL A 231 -27.04 6.66 -16.29
N GLY A 232 -27.74 7.71 -15.85
CA GLY A 232 -27.13 8.98 -15.47
C GLY A 232 -26.19 8.86 -14.26
N ILE A 233 -26.57 8.07 -13.26
CA ILE A 233 -25.75 7.81 -12.08
C ILE A 233 -24.33 7.32 -12.46
N TYR A 234 -24.20 6.50 -13.51
CA TYR A 234 -22.89 6.00 -13.97
C TYR A 234 -21.97 7.13 -14.42
N LEU A 235 -22.51 8.14 -15.12
CA LEU A 235 -21.71 9.28 -15.57
C LEU A 235 -21.27 10.16 -14.38
N GLY A 236 -22.18 10.46 -13.46
CA GLY A 236 -21.86 11.30 -12.30
C GLY A 236 -20.72 10.73 -11.44
N ASP A 237 -20.75 9.43 -11.18
CA ASP A 237 -19.74 8.73 -10.40
C ASP A 237 -18.37 8.66 -11.11
N CYS A 238 -18.35 8.38 -12.42
CA CYS A 238 -17.09 8.27 -13.16
C CYS A 238 -16.37 9.61 -13.33
N VAL A 239 -17.09 10.74 -13.38
CA VAL A 239 -16.48 12.08 -13.46
C VAL A 239 -15.71 12.38 -12.17
N THR A 240 -16.30 12.12 -11.00
CA THR A 240 -15.63 12.32 -9.71
C THR A 240 -14.40 11.43 -9.58
N THR A 241 -14.51 10.16 -9.96
CA THR A 241 -13.37 9.21 -9.98
C THR A 241 -12.25 9.70 -10.89
N ALA A 242 -12.56 10.22 -12.08
CA ALA A 242 -11.56 10.72 -13.01
C ALA A 242 -10.85 11.98 -12.51
N ILE A 243 -11.57 12.86 -11.80
CA ILE A 243 -10.98 14.04 -11.15
C ILE A 243 -9.94 13.57 -10.12
N VAL A 244 -10.30 12.62 -9.24
CA VAL A 244 -9.39 12.06 -8.23
C VAL A 244 -8.16 11.41 -8.88
N CYS A 245 -8.34 10.61 -9.94
CA CYS A 245 -7.24 10.01 -10.70
C CYS A 245 -6.35 11.04 -11.44
N SER A 246 -6.75 12.31 -11.51
CA SER A 246 -6.01 13.35 -12.24
C SER A 246 -5.21 14.28 -11.34
N ILE A 247 -5.56 14.40 -10.06
CA ILE A 247 -4.91 15.30 -9.09
C ILE A 247 -3.50 14.77 -8.76
N GLY A 248 -2.46 15.58 -9.07
CA GLY A 248 -1.07 15.21 -8.80
C GLY A 248 -0.54 13.98 -9.55
N ALA A 249 -1.34 13.43 -10.48
CA ALA A 249 -1.08 12.15 -11.10
C ALA A 249 -0.21 12.25 -12.37
N ASN A 250 0.60 11.23 -12.61
CA ASN A 250 1.32 11.05 -13.87
C ASN A 250 0.35 10.74 -15.04
N ARG A 251 0.86 10.70 -16.26
CA ARG A 251 0.03 10.46 -17.46
C ARG A 251 -0.71 9.14 -17.42
N GLU A 252 -0.09 8.08 -16.92
CA GLU A 252 -0.67 6.75 -16.88
C GLU A 252 -1.88 6.69 -15.94
N ALA A 253 -1.79 7.31 -14.77
CA ALA A 253 -2.91 7.43 -13.84
C ALA A 253 -4.09 8.21 -14.44
N ARG A 254 -3.80 9.32 -15.14
CA ARG A 254 -4.85 10.10 -15.86
C ARG A 254 -5.54 9.27 -16.93
N ARG A 255 -4.81 8.40 -17.63
CA ARG A 255 -5.39 7.51 -18.64
C ARG A 255 -6.42 6.55 -18.04
N VAL A 256 -6.16 6.02 -16.84
CA VAL A 256 -7.13 5.18 -16.10
C VAL A 256 -8.43 5.93 -15.85
N GLY A 257 -8.35 7.18 -15.36
CA GLY A 257 -9.53 8.02 -15.14
C GLY A 257 -10.30 8.32 -16.46
N ILE A 258 -9.59 8.66 -17.54
CA ILE A 258 -10.19 8.91 -18.85
C ILE A 258 -10.85 7.65 -19.41
N VAL A 259 -10.21 6.47 -19.29
CA VAL A 259 -10.82 5.21 -19.74
C VAL A 259 -12.09 4.91 -18.96
N ASN A 260 -12.13 5.18 -17.65
CA ASN A 260 -13.35 5.01 -16.87
C ASN A 260 -14.50 5.91 -17.36
N ILE A 261 -14.21 7.18 -17.71
CA ILE A 261 -15.22 8.07 -18.33
C ILE A 261 -15.69 7.50 -19.68
N LEU A 262 -14.75 7.16 -20.57
CA LEU A 262 -15.08 6.64 -21.89
C LEU A 262 -15.91 5.35 -21.82
N TYR A 263 -15.57 4.45 -20.90
CA TYR A 263 -16.33 3.24 -20.66
C TYR A 263 -17.77 3.55 -20.18
N ASN A 264 -17.93 4.42 -19.18
CA ASN A 264 -19.25 4.75 -18.65
C ASN A 264 -20.09 5.56 -19.65
N LEU A 265 -19.47 6.39 -20.47
CA LEU A 265 -20.16 7.09 -21.56
C LEU A 265 -20.64 6.10 -22.65
N SER A 266 -19.77 5.14 -23.03
CA SER A 266 -20.14 4.08 -23.97
C SER A 266 -21.24 3.17 -23.40
N LYS A 267 -21.16 2.84 -22.11
CA LYS A 267 -22.20 2.10 -21.39
C LYS A 267 -23.53 2.85 -21.38
N SER A 268 -23.50 4.14 -21.07
CA SER A 268 -24.71 4.99 -21.09
C SER A 268 -25.35 5.04 -22.47
N ALA A 269 -24.57 5.29 -23.51
CA ALA A 269 -25.06 5.30 -24.88
C ALA A 269 -25.65 3.94 -25.29
N LEU A 270 -24.97 2.84 -24.97
CA LEU A 270 -25.41 1.48 -25.28
C LEU A 270 -26.78 1.19 -24.63
N VAL A 271 -26.93 1.44 -23.32
CA VAL A 271 -28.20 1.19 -22.61
C VAL A 271 -29.32 2.05 -23.16
N LEU A 272 -29.10 3.35 -23.34
CA LEU A 272 -30.16 4.25 -23.86
C LEU A 272 -30.62 3.85 -25.27
N ILE A 273 -29.66 3.48 -26.15
CA ILE A 273 -29.97 3.04 -27.51
C ILE A 273 -30.73 1.70 -27.48
N VAL A 274 -30.25 0.73 -26.72
CA VAL A 274 -30.85 -0.61 -26.64
C VAL A 274 -32.25 -0.53 -26.06
N ILE A 275 -32.47 0.22 -24.97
CA ILE A 275 -33.80 0.41 -24.37
C ILE A 275 -34.75 1.13 -25.36
N ALA A 276 -34.28 2.15 -26.07
CA ALA A 276 -35.08 2.84 -27.07
C ALA A 276 -35.50 1.90 -28.21
N ILE A 277 -34.59 1.03 -28.69
CA ILE A 277 -34.90 0.05 -29.73
C ILE A 277 -35.91 -0.99 -29.21
N ILE A 278 -35.67 -1.59 -28.04
CA ILE A 278 -36.54 -2.61 -27.46
C ILE A 278 -37.94 -2.05 -27.19
N HIS A 279 -38.05 -0.81 -26.69
CA HIS A 279 -39.30 -0.11 -26.48
C HIS A 279 -40.02 0.16 -27.82
N ARG A 280 -39.29 0.56 -28.87
CA ARG A 280 -39.86 0.79 -30.22
C ARG A 280 -40.48 -0.47 -30.81
N PHE A 281 -39.99 -1.65 -30.48
CA PHE A 281 -40.55 -2.95 -30.89
C PHE A 281 -41.65 -3.47 -29.96
N GLY A 282 -42.08 -2.71 -28.94
CA GLY A 282 -43.16 -3.08 -28.02
C GLY A 282 -42.77 -4.19 -27.01
N LEU A 283 -41.50 -4.58 -26.94
CA LEU A 283 -41.06 -5.66 -26.05
C LEU A 283 -41.03 -5.25 -24.58
N LEU A 284 -41.12 -3.96 -24.26
CA LEU A 284 -41.15 -3.40 -22.92
C LEU A 284 -42.51 -2.92 -22.44
N ASP A 285 -43.60 -3.04 -23.25
CA ASP A 285 -44.88 -2.44 -22.94
C ASP A 285 -45.44 -2.89 -21.57
N GLY A 286 -45.28 -4.15 -21.21
CA GLY A 286 -45.69 -4.65 -19.92
C GLY A 286 -44.83 -4.17 -18.72
N LEU A 287 -43.59 -3.72 -18.95
CA LEU A 287 -42.68 -3.23 -17.92
C LEU A 287 -42.63 -1.70 -17.85
N TRP A 288 -42.91 -1.02 -18.97
CA TRP A 288 -42.64 0.41 -19.15
C TRP A 288 -43.30 1.30 -18.11
N ASP A 289 -44.62 1.08 -17.89
CA ASP A 289 -45.41 1.80 -16.91
C ASP A 289 -45.58 1.01 -15.59
N ALA A 290 -44.95 -0.16 -15.46
CA ALA A 290 -45.01 -0.94 -14.25
C ALA A 290 -44.30 -0.23 -13.09
N THR A 291 -44.91 -0.26 -11.92
CA THR A 291 -44.29 0.25 -10.70
C THR A 291 -43.11 -0.66 -10.28
N VAL A 292 -42.03 -0.03 -9.87
CA VAL A 292 -40.81 -0.72 -9.50
C VAL A 292 -40.56 -0.66 -7.99
N ASN A 293 -40.09 -1.78 -7.45
CA ASN A 293 -39.66 -1.89 -6.06
C ASN A 293 -38.12 -1.82 -5.95
N SER A 294 -37.58 -1.85 -4.74
CA SER A 294 -36.14 -1.82 -4.46
C SER A 294 -35.39 -2.95 -5.18
N GLY A 295 -35.94 -4.17 -5.21
CA GLY A 295 -35.35 -5.29 -5.92
C GLY A 295 -35.31 -5.14 -7.43
N MET A 296 -36.33 -4.58 -8.04
CA MET A 296 -36.33 -4.29 -9.49
C MET A 296 -35.28 -3.25 -9.84
N ILE A 297 -35.11 -2.21 -9.02
CA ILE A 297 -34.06 -1.20 -9.21
C ILE A 297 -32.68 -1.86 -9.13
N ALA A 298 -32.41 -2.68 -8.09
CA ALA A 298 -31.18 -3.42 -7.92
C ALA A 298 -30.89 -4.34 -9.12
N ASN A 299 -31.89 -5.10 -9.57
CA ASN A 299 -31.76 -6.01 -10.70
C ASN A 299 -31.50 -5.25 -12.01
N THR A 300 -32.22 -4.16 -12.26
CA THR A 300 -32.00 -3.30 -13.44
C THR A 300 -30.58 -2.75 -13.46
N ASN A 301 -30.10 -2.24 -12.32
CA ASN A 301 -28.74 -1.76 -12.19
C ASN A 301 -27.72 -2.88 -12.45
N THR A 302 -27.92 -4.08 -11.89
CA THR A 302 -27.01 -5.22 -12.08
C THR A 302 -27.02 -5.70 -13.54
N VAL A 303 -28.19 -5.86 -14.15
CA VAL A 303 -28.33 -6.30 -15.55
C VAL A 303 -27.68 -5.31 -16.50
N PHE A 304 -27.89 -4.00 -16.33
CA PHE A 304 -27.25 -2.98 -17.17
C PHE A 304 -25.74 -3.03 -17.06
N ASN A 305 -25.19 -3.12 -15.85
CA ASN A 305 -23.74 -3.20 -15.65
C ASN A 305 -23.15 -4.48 -16.24
N LEU A 306 -23.77 -5.64 -15.97
CA LEU A 306 -23.25 -6.93 -16.43
C LEU A 306 -23.38 -7.08 -17.95
N ALA A 307 -24.53 -6.74 -18.54
CA ALA A 307 -24.73 -6.79 -19.99
C ALA A 307 -23.74 -5.87 -20.73
N CYS A 308 -23.59 -4.63 -20.25
CA CYS A 308 -22.61 -3.71 -20.83
C CYS A 308 -21.17 -4.20 -20.65
N ALA A 309 -20.83 -4.79 -19.51
CA ALA A 309 -19.50 -5.36 -19.28
C ALA A 309 -19.21 -6.48 -20.29
N LEU A 310 -20.14 -7.41 -20.51
CA LEU A 310 -20.01 -8.47 -21.48
C LEU A 310 -19.87 -7.96 -22.92
N CYS A 311 -20.60 -6.91 -23.30
CA CYS A 311 -20.54 -6.30 -24.63
C CYS A 311 -19.28 -5.47 -24.84
N LEU A 312 -18.82 -4.72 -23.83
CA LEU A 312 -17.73 -3.76 -23.97
C LEU A 312 -16.34 -4.34 -23.60
N LEU A 313 -16.26 -5.42 -22.82
CA LEU A 313 -15.01 -6.08 -22.47
C LEU A 313 -14.20 -6.51 -23.71
N PRO A 314 -14.80 -7.11 -24.77
CA PRO A 314 -14.04 -7.48 -25.97
C PRO A 314 -13.50 -6.30 -26.78
N VAL A 315 -14.14 -5.13 -26.68
CA VAL A 315 -13.78 -3.91 -27.43
C VAL A 315 -12.98 -2.90 -26.58
N ILE A 316 -12.50 -3.31 -25.44
CA ILE A 316 -11.85 -2.43 -24.46
C ILE A 316 -10.58 -1.77 -25.01
N GLY A 317 -9.86 -2.44 -25.93
CA GLY A 317 -8.71 -1.86 -26.62
C GLY A 317 -9.02 -0.60 -27.44
N PHE A 318 -10.30 -0.38 -27.78
CA PHE A 318 -10.74 0.88 -28.40
C PHE A 318 -10.65 2.05 -27.40
N HIS A 319 -11.11 1.85 -26.16
CA HIS A 319 -11.05 2.87 -25.10
C HIS A 319 -9.58 3.20 -24.73
N GLU A 320 -8.73 2.20 -24.72
CA GLU A 320 -7.28 2.38 -24.52
C GLU A 320 -6.68 3.29 -25.60
N ARG A 321 -6.89 2.96 -26.89
CA ARG A 321 -6.40 3.77 -28.02
C ARG A 321 -6.95 5.18 -28.02
N LEU A 322 -8.19 5.36 -27.59
CA LEU A 322 -8.81 6.68 -27.49
C LEU A 322 -8.19 7.50 -26.36
N SER A 323 -7.90 6.86 -25.22
CA SER A 323 -7.17 7.51 -24.12
C SER A 323 -5.76 7.95 -24.54
N ASP A 324 -5.07 7.17 -25.39
CA ASP A 324 -3.76 7.53 -25.97
C ASP A 324 -3.82 8.82 -26.78
N ARG A 325 -4.92 9.04 -27.51
CA ARG A 325 -5.11 10.27 -28.30
C ARG A 325 -5.40 11.49 -27.43
N ILE A 326 -6.12 11.30 -26.32
CA ILE A 326 -6.54 12.38 -25.42
C ILE A 326 -5.39 12.82 -24.52
N VAL A 327 -4.67 11.89 -23.89
CA VAL A 327 -3.62 12.17 -22.90
C VAL A 327 -2.23 12.18 -23.51
N GLY A 328 -2.03 11.53 -24.65
CA GLY A 328 -0.75 11.33 -25.34
C GLY A 328 0.00 10.09 -24.84
N LYS A 329 0.88 9.55 -25.70
CA LYS A 329 1.72 8.38 -25.35
C LYS A 329 2.84 8.77 -24.38
N PRO A 330 3.26 7.86 -23.47
CA PRO A 330 4.45 8.09 -22.64
C PRO A 330 5.69 8.25 -23.53
N LYS A 331 6.53 9.23 -23.20
CA LYS A 331 7.70 9.59 -24.04
C LYS A 331 8.98 8.83 -23.70
N THR A 332 9.07 8.04 -22.64
CA THR A 332 10.33 7.46 -22.14
C THR A 332 10.15 6.03 -21.61
N VAL A 333 11.19 5.21 -21.84
CA VAL A 333 11.43 3.97 -21.10
C VAL A 333 11.68 4.37 -19.65
N LYS A 334 10.85 3.94 -18.73
CA LYS A 334 11.00 4.22 -17.29
C LYS A 334 12.24 3.48 -16.78
N SER A 335 13.08 4.18 -16.02
CA SER A 335 14.11 3.52 -15.22
C SER A 335 13.47 2.81 -14.02
N LYS A 336 14.18 1.84 -13.41
CA LYS A 336 13.74 1.17 -12.17
C LYS A 336 13.41 2.18 -11.06
N TYR A 337 14.16 3.27 -10.99
CA TYR A 337 13.95 4.37 -10.03
C TYR A 337 12.64 5.14 -10.29
N ASP A 338 12.32 5.41 -11.56
CA ASP A 338 11.09 6.09 -11.93
C ASP A 338 9.84 5.26 -11.57
N GLU A 339 9.93 3.93 -11.62
CA GLU A 339 8.86 3.02 -11.19
C GLU A 339 8.62 3.10 -9.69
N VAL A 340 9.69 3.04 -8.90
CA VAL A 340 9.62 3.12 -7.43
C VAL A 340 9.11 4.48 -6.98
N LEU A 341 9.61 5.58 -7.56
CA LEU A 341 9.12 6.94 -7.29
C LEU A 341 7.66 7.11 -7.71
N GLY A 342 7.24 6.48 -8.81
CA GLY A 342 5.84 6.46 -9.24
C GLY A 342 4.91 5.75 -8.26
N GLY A 343 5.45 4.81 -7.46
CA GLY A 343 4.74 4.12 -6.38
C GLY A 343 4.42 5.01 -5.18
N LEU A 344 5.23 6.06 -4.93
CA LEU A 344 4.99 7.04 -3.87
C LEU A 344 3.94 8.08 -4.33
N ASN A 345 2.70 7.64 -4.49
CA ASN A 345 1.63 8.44 -5.06
C ASN A 345 0.67 8.95 -3.96
N PRO A 346 0.39 10.29 -3.88
CA PRO A 346 -0.56 10.86 -2.92
C PRO A 346 -1.97 10.24 -2.96
N VAL A 347 -2.35 9.65 -4.08
CA VAL A 347 -3.61 8.90 -4.24
C VAL A 347 -3.76 7.78 -3.19
N PHE A 348 -2.64 7.22 -2.70
CA PHE A 348 -2.66 6.16 -1.70
C PHE A 348 -2.83 6.66 -0.25
N TYR A 349 -2.82 7.96 0.03
CA TYR A 349 -3.00 8.47 1.40
C TYR A 349 -4.32 8.04 2.03
N ASN A 350 -5.36 7.88 1.22
CA ASN A 350 -6.65 7.33 1.67
C ASN A 350 -6.64 5.79 1.86
N THR A 351 -5.50 5.14 1.62
CA THR A 351 -5.30 3.71 1.82
C THR A 351 -3.94 3.48 2.50
N PRO A 352 -3.81 3.75 3.81
CA PRO A 352 -2.54 3.80 4.53
C PRO A 352 -1.67 2.54 4.36
N ALA A 353 -2.27 1.35 4.37
CA ALA A 353 -1.55 0.10 4.18
C ALA A 353 -0.87 0.01 2.79
N LEU A 354 -1.53 0.54 1.74
CA LEU A 354 -0.95 0.57 0.39
C LEU A 354 0.15 1.64 0.30
N ALA A 355 -0.07 2.81 0.90
CA ALA A 355 0.92 3.87 0.99
C ALA A 355 2.20 3.38 1.67
N LEU A 356 2.07 2.74 2.84
CA LEU A 356 3.20 2.16 3.57
C LEU A 356 3.86 0.99 2.81
N SER A 357 3.10 0.18 2.08
CA SER A 357 3.67 -0.86 1.21
C SER A 357 4.53 -0.25 0.10
N SER A 358 4.12 0.87 -0.50
CA SER A 358 4.92 1.57 -1.53
C SER A 358 6.20 2.17 -0.93
N CYS A 359 6.15 2.69 0.30
CA CYS A 359 7.35 3.11 1.02
C CYS A 359 8.28 1.93 1.30
N TYR A 360 7.75 0.78 1.67
CA TYR A 360 8.55 -0.43 1.91
C TYR A 360 9.30 -0.87 0.65
N ASP A 361 8.65 -0.87 -0.52
CA ASP A 361 9.29 -1.19 -1.80
C ASP A 361 10.43 -0.19 -2.15
N ALA A 362 10.24 1.09 -1.80
CA ALA A 362 11.28 2.10 -1.96
C ALA A 362 12.47 1.83 -1.03
N LEU A 363 12.22 1.51 0.24
CA LEU A 363 13.25 1.16 1.21
C LEU A 363 14.04 -0.10 0.80
N LEU A 364 13.37 -1.14 0.28
CA LEU A 364 14.04 -2.32 -0.26
C LEU A 364 14.96 -1.97 -1.42
N THR A 365 14.53 -1.05 -2.28
CA THR A 365 15.34 -0.59 -3.40
C THR A 365 16.56 0.17 -2.93
N MET A 366 16.40 1.08 -1.95
CA MET A 366 17.52 1.82 -1.33
C MET A 366 18.55 0.87 -0.72
N LEU A 367 18.11 -0.09 0.10
CA LEU A 367 18.99 -1.09 0.72
C LEU A 367 19.76 -1.91 -0.33
N SER A 368 19.07 -2.36 -1.38
CA SER A 368 19.67 -3.13 -2.48
C SER A 368 20.77 -2.35 -3.21
N ILE A 369 20.53 -1.06 -3.49
CA ILE A 369 21.49 -0.19 -4.17
C ILE A 369 22.68 0.08 -3.25
N ALA A 370 22.43 0.45 -1.98
CA ALA A 370 23.48 0.73 -1.01
C ALA A 370 24.42 -0.47 -0.84
N ARG A 371 23.89 -1.70 -0.75
CA ARG A 371 24.68 -2.93 -0.70
C ARG A 371 25.52 -3.15 -1.96
N GLN A 372 24.91 -2.99 -3.14
CA GLN A 372 25.63 -3.15 -4.40
C GLN A 372 26.77 -2.13 -4.51
N ASN A 373 26.52 -0.87 -4.14
CA ASN A 373 27.53 0.18 -4.14
C ASN A 373 28.67 -0.12 -3.15
N LEU A 374 28.36 -0.61 -1.96
CA LEU A 374 29.36 -1.01 -0.98
C LEU A 374 30.26 -2.12 -1.55
N GLY A 375 29.70 -3.15 -2.17
CA GLY A 375 30.46 -4.20 -2.82
C GLY A 375 31.33 -3.68 -4.00
N ARG A 376 30.84 -2.69 -4.76
CA ARG A 376 31.63 -2.02 -5.81
C ARG A 376 32.77 -1.18 -5.21
N ALA A 377 32.51 -0.48 -4.10
CA ALA A 377 33.52 0.33 -3.40
C ALA A 377 34.64 -0.54 -2.83
N GLN A 378 34.31 -1.68 -2.24
CA GLN A 378 35.30 -2.65 -1.74
C GLN A 378 36.21 -3.17 -2.87
N LYS A 379 35.67 -3.45 -4.04
CA LYS A 379 36.44 -3.91 -5.21
C LYS A 379 37.39 -2.84 -5.78
N GLN A 380 37.24 -1.56 -5.41
CA GLN A 380 38.17 -0.50 -5.82
C GLN A 380 39.56 -0.65 -5.21
N PHE A 381 39.69 -1.33 -4.06
CA PHE A 381 40.99 -1.65 -3.43
C PHE A 381 41.74 -2.79 -4.13
N GLU A 382 41.06 -3.62 -4.92
CA GLU A 382 41.72 -4.64 -5.73
C GLU A 382 42.20 -4.05 -7.06
N HIS A 383 41.35 -3.23 -7.69
CA HIS A 383 41.63 -2.58 -8.96
C HIS A 383 40.78 -1.32 -9.10
N PHE A 384 41.40 -0.16 -8.98
CA PHE A 384 40.70 1.12 -9.09
C PHE A 384 40.19 1.36 -10.52
N SER A 385 38.91 1.73 -10.66
CA SER A 385 38.27 2.10 -11.93
C SER A 385 37.50 3.41 -11.76
N ARG A 386 37.85 4.40 -12.56
CA ARG A 386 37.11 5.70 -12.61
C ARG A 386 35.65 5.53 -13.02
N GLU A 387 35.38 4.59 -13.89
CA GLU A 387 34.00 4.31 -14.34
C GLU A 387 33.14 3.77 -13.19
N ARG A 388 33.67 2.77 -12.45
CA ARG A 388 32.99 2.21 -11.26
C ARG A 388 32.82 3.25 -10.16
N TYR A 389 33.80 4.14 -9.98
CA TYR A 389 33.72 5.25 -9.04
C TYR A 389 32.59 6.22 -9.41
N ALA A 390 32.47 6.60 -10.70
CA ALA A 390 31.39 7.44 -11.18
C ALA A 390 30.00 6.78 -11.05
N GLU A 391 29.93 5.46 -11.27
CA GLU A 391 28.70 4.66 -11.07
C GLU A 391 28.24 4.69 -9.60
N ILE A 392 29.16 4.49 -8.64
CA ILE A 392 28.86 4.56 -7.20
C ILE A 392 28.26 5.92 -6.83
N ASN A 393 28.87 7.01 -7.27
CA ASN A 393 28.37 8.37 -7.01
C ASN A 393 27.01 8.64 -7.66
N THR A 394 26.78 8.08 -8.86
CA THR A 394 25.51 8.26 -9.56
C THR A 394 24.38 7.52 -8.84
N GLU A 395 24.64 6.32 -8.36
CA GLU A 395 23.63 5.53 -7.64
C GLU A 395 23.39 6.05 -6.22
N GLU A 396 24.38 6.63 -5.56
CA GLU A 396 24.17 7.31 -4.28
C GLU A 396 23.21 8.49 -4.44
N GLN A 397 23.36 9.33 -5.47
CA GLN A 397 22.41 10.40 -5.78
C GLN A 397 20.97 9.88 -6.01
N GLN A 398 20.81 8.63 -6.45
CA GLN A 398 19.48 8.02 -6.53
C GLN A 398 18.94 7.61 -5.15
N ILE A 399 19.83 7.15 -4.24
CA ILE A 399 19.46 6.86 -2.84
C ILE A 399 18.99 8.14 -2.16
N ASP A 400 19.73 9.25 -2.28
CA ASP A 400 19.36 10.56 -1.75
C ASP A 400 17.97 11.01 -2.23
N ARG A 401 17.74 10.92 -3.55
CA ARG A 401 16.44 11.26 -4.12
C ARG A 401 15.31 10.39 -3.59
N LEU A 402 15.57 9.08 -3.40
CA LEU A 402 14.59 8.18 -2.80
C LEU A 402 14.32 8.56 -1.35
N THR A 403 15.35 8.88 -0.56
CA THR A 403 15.24 9.32 0.83
C THR A 403 14.38 10.57 0.95
N ASP A 404 14.65 11.60 0.15
CA ASP A 404 13.89 12.84 0.12
C ASP A 404 12.41 12.60 -0.21
N ASN A 405 12.14 11.76 -1.22
CA ASN A 405 10.77 11.49 -1.65
C ASN A 405 10.02 10.61 -0.65
N VAL A 406 10.66 9.58 -0.08
CA VAL A 406 10.07 8.72 0.96
C VAL A 406 9.78 9.56 2.20
N SER A 407 10.74 10.36 2.66
CA SER A 407 10.58 11.21 3.85
C SER A 407 9.42 12.20 3.68
N ARG A 408 9.35 12.89 2.55
CA ARG A 408 8.24 13.80 2.22
C ARG A 408 6.91 13.06 2.19
N TYR A 409 6.86 11.91 1.51
CA TYR A 409 5.65 11.10 1.38
C TYR A 409 5.15 10.60 2.73
N LEU A 410 6.04 10.17 3.63
CA LEU A 410 5.68 9.74 4.99
C LEU A 410 5.14 10.90 5.83
N VAL A 411 5.73 12.09 5.73
CA VAL A 411 5.24 13.30 6.43
C VAL A 411 3.85 13.69 5.93
N GLU A 412 3.61 13.66 4.62
CA GLU A 412 2.32 13.98 4.02
C GLU A 412 1.26 12.88 4.30
N LEU A 413 1.68 11.63 4.48
CA LEU A 413 0.80 10.51 4.86
C LEU A 413 0.32 10.60 6.32
N LEU A 414 1.13 11.15 7.23
CA LEU A 414 0.87 11.14 8.68
C LEU A 414 -0.53 11.67 9.07
N PRO A 415 -1.06 12.78 8.51
CA PRO A 415 -2.40 13.27 8.84
C PRO A 415 -3.54 12.33 8.41
N HIS A 416 -3.26 11.39 7.53
CA HIS A 416 -4.24 10.43 7.01
C HIS A 416 -4.28 9.11 7.80
N LEU A 417 -3.37 8.93 8.77
CA LEU A 417 -3.33 7.74 9.60
C LEU A 417 -4.31 7.85 10.76
N GLN A 418 -5.17 6.84 10.91
CA GLN A 418 -6.14 6.76 12.01
C GLN A 418 -5.76 5.69 13.05
N SER A 419 -4.76 4.87 12.76
CA SER A 419 -4.33 3.76 13.61
C SER A 419 -2.93 4.03 14.15
N GLU A 420 -2.74 3.84 15.45
CA GLU A 420 -1.44 3.91 16.13
C GLU A 420 -0.42 2.95 15.50
N GLN A 421 -0.87 1.74 15.14
CA GLN A 421 -0.03 0.74 14.47
C GLN A 421 0.57 1.25 13.15
N TYR A 422 -0.19 1.99 12.33
CA TYR A 422 0.33 2.56 11.09
C TYR A 422 1.29 3.72 11.36
N THR A 423 1.06 4.48 12.42
CA THR A 423 1.97 5.55 12.86
C THR A 423 3.32 4.97 13.30
N ASP A 424 3.32 3.86 14.02
CA ASP A 424 4.53 3.17 14.44
C ASP A 424 5.33 2.65 13.24
N ILE A 425 4.65 2.03 12.27
CA ILE A 425 5.28 1.57 11.02
C ILE A 425 5.88 2.76 10.25
N LEU A 426 5.15 3.88 10.15
CA LEU A 426 5.63 5.10 9.50
C LEU A 426 6.91 5.60 10.16
N ASN A 427 6.94 5.71 11.48
CA ASN A 427 8.10 6.16 12.24
C ASN A 427 9.31 5.24 12.03
N GLN A 428 9.08 3.93 11.98
CA GLN A 428 10.13 2.96 11.68
C GLN A 428 10.67 3.14 10.26
N TYR A 429 9.81 3.31 9.26
CA TYR A 429 10.23 3.52 7.88
C TYR A 429 11.02 4.82 7.71
N TYR A 430 10.64 5.87 8.42
CA TYR A 430 11.38 7.13 8.44
C TYR A 430 12.80 6.94 8.99
N LYS A 431 12.95 6.23 10.12
CA LYS A 431 14.27 5.87 10.68
C LYS A 431 15.07 5.03 9.70
N GLN A 432 14.47 3.99 9.10
CA GLN A 432 15.16 3.08 8.19
C GLN A 432 15.62 3.76 6.90
N SER A 433 14.85 4.71 6.35
CA SER A 433 15.28 5.46 5.16
C SER A 433 16.59 6.20 5.40
N THR A 434 16.77 6.78 6.60
CA THR A 434 18.01 7.45 7.01
C THR A 434 19.17 6.46 7.17
N GLU A 435 18.94 5.26 7.72
CA GLU A 435 20.00 4.27 7.85
C GLU A 435 20.46 3.71 6.49
N PHE A 436 19.54 3.56 5.54
CA PHE A 436 19.89 3.09 4.19
C PHE A 436 20.62 4.15 3.36
N GLU A 437 20.27 5.42 3.51
CA GLU A 437 21.04 6.54 2.95
C GLU A 437 22.45 6.58 3.54
N ARG A 438 22.59 6.51 4.87
CA ARG A 438 23.89 6.45 5.54
C ARG A 438 24.76 5.27 5.03
N LEU A 439 24.13 4.12 4.73
CA LEU A 439 24.85 2.98 4.17
C LEU A 439 25.37 3.28 2.75
N GLY A 440 24.58 3.98 1.92
CA GLY A 440 24.98 4.48 0.61
C GLY A 440 26.16 5.45 0.70
N ASP A 441 26.08 6.41 1.62
CA ASP A 441 27.15 7.35 1.96
C ASP A 441 28.47 6.65 2.29
N GLN A 442 28.42 5.53 3.05
CA GLN A 442 29.64 4.79 3.41
C GLN A 442 30.30 4.18 2.16
N ALA A 443 29.51 3.75 1.18
CA ALA A 443 30.06 3.22 -0.07
C ALA A 443 30.85 4.30 -0.84
N VAL A 444 30.35 5.54 -0.89
CA VAL A 444 31.06 6.67 -1.52
C VAL A 444 32.35 6.99 -0.75
N LYS A 445 32.30 7.09 0.58
CA LYS A 445 33.48 7.36 1.42
C LYS A 445 34.58 6.31 1.26
N ILE A 446 34.21 5.03 1.18
CA ILE A 446 35.14 3.94 0.91
C ILE A 446 35.72 4.05 -0.51
N ALA A 447 34.91 4.39 -1.49
CA ALA A 447 35.39 4.62 -2.86
C ALA A 447 36.33 5.83 -2.96
N ASP A 448 36.06 6.92 -2.23
CA ASP A 448 36.94 8.11 -2.12
C ASP A 448 38.31 7.74 -1.51
N ILE A 449 38.31 6.87 -0.51
CA ILE A 449 39.54 6.37 0.11
C ILE A 449 40.37 5.61 -0.94
N ALA A 450 39.75 4.73 -1.71
CA ALA A 450 40.44 4.00 -2.78
C ALA A 450 40.94 4.92 -3.90
N ALA A 451 40.16 5.96 -4.25
CA ALA A 451 40.56 6.97 -5.23
C ALA A 451 41.81 7.74 -4.78
N ARG A 452 41.88 8.16 -3.51
CA ARG A 452 43.05 8.85 -2.91
C ARG A 452 44.31 7.99 -2.95
N LEU A 453 44.21 6.69 -2.68
CA LEU A 453 45.35 5.77 -2.82
C LEU A 453 45.86 5.74 -4.28
N SER A 454 44.94 5.56 -5.22
CA SER A 454 45.26 5.51 -6.65
C SER A 454 45.86 6.80 -7.18
N GLU A 455 45.35 7.97 -6.80
CA GLU A 455 45.86 9.30 -7.21
C GLU A 455 47.27 9.55 -6.71
N ASN A 456 47.62 9.04 -5.55
CA ASN A 456 48.96 9.18 -4.96
C ASN A 456 49.92 8.05 -5.32
N ASN A 457 49.54 7.16 -6.24
CA ASN A 457 50.28 5.94 -6.59
C ASN A 457 50.76 5.16 -5.36
N THR A 458 49.91 5.11 -4.32
CA THR A 458 50.17 4.40 -3.07
C THR A 458 49.16 3.26 -2.94
N ASP A 459 49.58 2.15 -2.38
CA ASP A 459 48.75 0.99 -2.17
C ASP A 459 48.99 0.39 -0.79
N PHE A 460 48.06 -0.43 -0.31
CA PHE A 460 48.24 -1.23 0.89
C PHE A 460 49.16 -2.43 0.61
N SER A 461 49.89 -2.87 1.60
CA SER A 461 50.68 -4.11 1.52
C SER A 461 49.75 -5.33 1.27
N ASP A 462 50.30 -6.40 0.67
CA ASP A 462 49.52 -7.61 0.38
C ASP A 462 48.93 -8.23 1.67
N THR A 463 49.67 -8.15 2.78
CA THR A 463 49.15 -8.55 4.11
C THR A 463 47.96 -7.71 4.51
N CYS A 464 48.04 -6.39 4.42
CA CYS A 464 46.93 -5.49 4.73
C CYS A 464 45.70 -5.77 3.85
N LYS A 465 45.89 -6.00 2.54
CA LYS A 465 44.81 -6.40 1.63
C LYS A 465 44.18 -7.74 2.02
N GLY A 466 44.99 -8.67 2.52
CA GLY A 466 44.53 -9.95 3.07
C GLY A 466 43.64 -9.75 4.31
N GLU A 467 44.09 -8.93 5.26
CA GLU A 467 43.32 -8.55 6.47
C GLU A 467 42.00 -7.83 6.09
N LEU A 468 42.04 -6.90 5.15
CA LEU A 468 40.85 -6.21 4.65
C LEU A 468 39.81 -7.17 4.06
N LYS A 469 40.22 -8.21 3.34
CA LYS A 469 39.28 -9.21 2.81
C LYS A 469 38.56 -9.97 3.91
N VAL A 470 39.21 -10.21 5.03
CA VAL A 470 38.61 -10.86 6.22
C VAL A 470 37.52 -9.92 6.82
N LEU A 471 37.87 -8.63 7.00
CA LEU A 471 36.94 -7.63 7.51
C LEU A 471 35.73 -7.43 6.55
N GLN A 472 35.98 -7.39 5.25
CA GLN A 472 34.94 -7.30 4.22
C GLN A 472 33.98 -8.50 4.29
N SER A 473 34.53 -9.72 4.44
CA SER A 473 33.71 -10.94 4.58
C SER A 473 32.81 -10.91 5.82
N LEU A 474 33.33 -10.43 6.97
CA LEU A 474 32.52 -10.30 8.18
C LEU A 474 31.44 -9.21 8.02
N THR A 475 31.79 -8.08 7.38
CA THR A 475 30.83 -7.01 7.11
C THR A 475 29.72 -7.48 6.19
N GLU A 476 30.03 -8.27 5.15
CA GLU A 476 29.03 -8.86 4.25
C GLU A 476 28.09 -9.82 5.01
N ASP A 477 28.62 -10.63 5.94
CA ASP A 477 27.80 -11.50 6.79
C ASP A 477 26.82 -10.70 7.68
N ILE A 478 27.24 -9.54 8.17
CA ILE A 478 26.38 -8.65 8.98
C ILE A 478 25.32 -8.01 8.09
N LEU A 479 25.69 -7.54 6.91
CA LEU A 479 24.76 -6.97 5.94
C LEU A 479 23.70 -7.98 5.47
N ASN A 480 24.08 -9.25 5.29
CA ASN A 480 23.13 -10.32 4.99
C ASN A 480 22.10 -10.49 6.12
N ASN A 481 22.57 -10.54 7.38
CA ASN A 481 21.66 -10.61 8.52
C ASN A 481 20.75 -9.37 8.63
N ALA A 482 21.26 -8.16 8.35
CA ALA A 482 20.48 -6.93 8.39
C ALA A 482 19.39 -6.92 7.29
N GLU A 483 19.72 -7.40 6.08
CA GLU A 483 18.75 -7.55 5.00
C GLU A 483 17.68 -8.60 5.32
N GLU A 484 18.08 -9.79 5.81
CA GLU A 484 17.14 -10.84 6.22
C GLU A 484 16.24 -10.36 7.36
N ALA A 485 16.80 -9.68 8.36
CA ALA A 485 16.05 -9.09 9.46
C ALA A 485 14.99 -8.10 8.95
N PHE A 486 15.37 -7.17 8.08
CA PHE A 486 14.46 -6.16 7.56
C PHE A 486 13.40 -6.74 6.63
N THR A 487 13.79 -7.61 5.66
CA THR A 487 12.90 -8.16 4.64
C THR A 487 11.97 -9.24 5.18
N GLY A 488 12.52 -10.17 5.98
CA GLY A 488 11.80 -11.30 6.55
C GLY A 488 11.09 -11.01 7.87
N LYS A 489 11.37 -9.89 8.51
CA LYS A 489 11.04 -9.64 9.94
C LYS A 489 11.58 -10.76 10.82
N ASP A 490 12.80 -11.18 10.51
CA ASP A 490 13.43 -12.33 11.15
C ASP A 490 14.13 -11.90 12.43
N GLU A 491 13.54 -12.26 13.57
CA GLU A 491 14.08 -12.00 14.91
C GLU A 491 15.44 -12.65 15.11
N LYS A 492 15.62 -13.87 14.57
CA LYS A 492 16.86 -14.60 14.68
C LYS A 492 17.98 -13.92 13.89
N ALA A 493 17.70 -13.52 12.65
CA ALA A 493 18.65 -12.76 11.86
C ALA A 493 19.04 -11.44 12.55
N ALA A 494 18.07 -10.72 13.12
CA ALA A 494 18.31 -9.49 13.86
C ALA A 494 19.18 -9.70 15.09
N SER A 495 18.95 -10.76 15.86
CA SER A 495 19.74 -11.08 17.07
C SER A 495 21.18 -11.52 16.79
N LEU A 496 21.47 -11.98 15.57
CA LEU A 496 22.84 -12.35 15.15
C LEU A 496 23.73 -11.15 14.81
N ILE A 497 23.16 -9.94 14.65
CA ILE A 497 23.91 -8.76 14.20
C ILE A 497 24.85 -8.27 15.30
N GLU A 498 24.36 -8.01 16.50
CA GLU A 498 25.14 -7.38 17.58
C GLU A 498 26.39 -8.17 17.99
N PRO A 499 26.33 -9.51 18.19
CA PRO A 499 27.53 -10.30 18.45
C PRO A 499 28.61 -10.16 17.36
N LYS A 500 28.19 -10.08 16.09
CA LYS A 500 29.10 -9.90 14.95
C LYS A 500 29.70 -8.49 14.90
N VAL A 501 28.93 -7.46 15.27
CA VAL A 501 29.41 -6.07 15.39
C VAL A 501 30.52 -5.97 16.43
N HIS A 502 30.42 -6.68 17.55
CA HIS A 502 31.50 -6.76 18.54
C HIS A 502 32.77 -7.38 17.92
N VAL A 503 32.62 -8.45 17.13
CA VAL A 503 33.78 -9.07 16.45
C VAL A 503 34.41 -8.13 15.43
N VAL A 504 33.61 -7.28 14.72
CA VAL A 504 34.17 -6.24 13.84
C VAL A 504 35.06 -5.29 14.61
N ASN A 505 34.63 -4.82 15.79
CA ASN A 505 35.42 -3.93 16.62
C ASN A 505 36.72 -4.57 17.10
N ASP A 506 36.64 -5.83 17.54
CA ASP A 506 37.84 -6.60 17.97
C ASP A 506 38.81 -6.79 16.80
N LEU A 507 38.27 -7.16 15.61
CA LEU A 507 39.08 -7.40 14.42
C LEU A 507 39.78 -6.11 13.94
N ILE A 508 39.06 -4.97 13.96
CA ILE A 508 39.65 -3.66 13.61
C ILE A 508 40.75 -3.27 14.60
N ASN A 509 40.58 -3.55 15.90
CA ASN A 509 41.62 -3.27 16.90
C ASN A 509 42.88 -4.09 16.61
N GLU A 510 42.76 -5.39 16.31
CA GLU A 510 43.88 -6.26 15.95
C GLU A 510 44.56 -5.79 14.65
N MET A 511 43.78 -5.52 13.61
CA MET A 511 44.32 -5.00 12.34
C MET A 511 45.03 -3.66 12.51
N THR A 512 44.54 -2.81 13.42
CA THR A 512 45.19 -1.52 13.74
C THR A 512 46.55 -1.77 14.42
N GLN A 513 46.62 -2.72 15.35
CA GLN A 513 47.90 -3.09 16.01
C GLN A 513 48.88 -3.66 14.99
N ASN A 514 48.43 -4.55 14.12
CA ASN A 514 49.25 -5.13 13.05
C ASN A 514 49.76 -4.03 12.10
N HIS A 515 48.91 -3.05 11.75
CA HIS A 515 49.32 -1.94 10.93
C HIS A 515 50.40 -1.06 11.59
N LEU A 516 50.26 -0.77 12.87
CA LEU A 516 51.28 -0.04 13.65
C LEU A 516 52.64 -0.80 13.69
N ASN A 517 52.60 -2.14 13.81
CA ASN A 517 53.81 -2.96 13.73
C ASN A 517 54.48 -2.86 12.36
N ARG A 518 53.72 -2.91 11.26
CA ARG A 518 54.21 -2.71 9.88
C ARG A 518 54.77 -1.31 9.65
N MET A 519 54.13 -0.29 10.22
CA MET A 519 54.67 1.08 10.21
C MET A 519 56.01 1.18 10.90
N SER A 520 56.13 0.59 12.08
CA SER A 520 57.41 0.57 12.86
C SER A 520 58.53 -0.18 12.13
N ALA A 521 58.15 -1.19 11.31
CA ALA A 521 59.08 -1.92 10.46
C ALA A 521 59.46 -1.18 9.15
N GLY A 522 58.81 -0.03 8.86
CA GLY A 522 59.04 0.73 7.62
C GLY A 522 58.38 0.13 6.40
N GLU A 523 57.41 -0.77 6.56
CA GLU A 523 56.71 -1.47 5.47
C GLU A 523 55.52 -0.67 4.92
N CYS A 524 55.10 0.38 5.63
CA CYS A 524 53.96 1.21 5.26
C CYS A 524 54.36 2.69 5.16
N SER A 525 53.74 3.44 4.21
CA SER A 525 53.91 4.89 4.08
C SER A 525 52.98 5.64 5.06
N PHE A 526 53.38 6.86 5.44
CA PHE A 526 52.54 7.74 6.28
C PHE A 526 51.15 8.01 5.69
N LEU A 527 51.07 8.13 4.36
CA LEU A 527 49.78 8.31 3.67
C LEU A 527 48.90 7.07 3.78
N ALA A 528 49.47 5.86 3.68
CA ALA A 528 48.77 4.60 3.86
C ALA A 528 48.18 4.47 5.27
N ASP A 529 48.87 4.98 6.29
CA ASP A 529 48.39 4.98 7.69
C ASP A 529 47.13 5.87 7.84
N ALA A 530 47.18 7.13 7.37
CA ALA A 530 46.03 8.03 7.47
C ALA A 530 44.80 7.50 6.74
N VAL A 531 45.02 6.86 5.58
CA VAL A 531 43.96 6.26 4.78
C VAL A 531 43.40 4.99 5.42
N PHE A 532 44.27 4.14 6.01
CA PHE A 532 43.86 2.94 6.72
C PHE A 532 42.99 3.26 7.94
N SER A 533 43.39 4.22 8.76
CA SER A 533 42.62 4.62 9.95
C SER A 533 41.23 5.14 9.57
N ASN A 534 41.11 5.95 8.49
CA ASN A 534 39.83 6.39 7.98
C ASN A 534 38.96 5.22 7.49
N LEU A 535 39.57 4.25 6.78
CA LEU A 535 38.87 3.07 6.28
C LEU A 535 38.30 2.23 7.42
N MET A 536 39.06 2.02 8.49
CA MET A 536 38.61 1.30 9.71
C MET A 536 37.42 2.01 10.36
N ALA A 537 37.42 3.35 10.40
CA ALA A 537 36.31 4.12 10.92
C ALA A 537 35.02 3.94 10.09
N GLU A 538 35.11 3.88 8.75
CA GLU A 538 33.95 3.65 7.91
C GLU A 538 33.37 2.23 8.08
N TYR A 539 34.21 1.20 8.24
CA TYR A 539 33.73 -0.16 8.56
C TYR A 539 33.03 -0.24 9.93
N LYS A 540 33.51 0.48 10.95
CA LYS A 540 32.80 0.60 12.25
C LYS A 540 31.42 1.24 12.08
N ARG A 541 31.32 2.27 11.23
CA ARG A 541 30.04 2.94 10.95
C ARG A 541 29.07 2.01 10.24
N ILE A 542 29.52 1.24 9.25
CA ILE A 542 28.70 0.24 8.57
C ILE A 542 28.13 -0.78 9.56
N ALA A 543 29.00 -1.31 10.44
CA ALA A 543 28.58 -2.25 11.48
C ALA A 543 27.50 -1.63 12.41
N GLY A 544 27.70 -0.37 12.82
CA GLY A 544 26.71 0.38 13.62
C GLY A 544 25.38 0.62 12.90
N ILE A 545 25.41 0.92 11.59
CA ILE A 545 24.19 1.04 10.76
C ILE A 545 23.43 -0.29 10.73
N CYS A 546 24.14 -1.41 10.55
CA CYS A 546 23.52 -2.74 10.58
C CYS A 546 22.91 -3.06 11.95
N SER A 547 23.57 -2.68 13.05
CA SER A 547 23.02 -2.79 14.41
C SER A 547 21.70 -2.01 14.55
N ASN A 548 21.63 -0.76 14.05
CA ASN A 548 20.41 0.04 14.06
C ASN A 548 19.28 -0.61 13.24
N ILE A 549 19.59 -1.23 12.09
CA ILE A 549 18.59 -1.95 11.27
C ILE A 549 18.06 -3.18 12.04
N GLY A 550 18.96 -3.95 12.68
CA GLY A 550 18.60 -5.11 13.49
C GLY A 550 17.72 -4.71 14.68
N MET A 551 18.13 -3.68 15.42
CA MET A 551 17.36 -3.17 16.56
C MET A 551 15.98 -2.68 16.17
N ALA A 552 15.85 -1.94 15.08
CA ALA A 552 14.55 -1.51 14.59
C ALA A 552 13.63 -2.69 14.22
N THR A 553 14.21 -3.81 13.74
CA THR A 553 13.44 -5.03 13.49
C THR A 553 12.99 -5.67 14.81
N LEU A 554 13.86 -5.74 15.82
CA LEU A 554 13.51 -6.26 17.15
C LEU A 554 12.42 -5.42 17.82
N VAL A 555 12.51 -4.08 17.77
CA VAL A 555 11.47 -3.16 18.28
C VAL A 555 10.14 -3.35 17.56
N ARG A 556 10.16 -3.69 16.28
CA ARG A 556 8.94 -3.96 15.51
C ARG A 556 8.25 -5.26 15.92
N ILE A 557 9.02 -6.25 16.39
CA ILE A 557 8.51 -7.53 16.88
C ILE A 557 8.13 -7.40 18.36
N HIS A 558 8.93 -6.67 19.13
CA HIS A 558 8.83 -6.45 20.57
C HIS A 558 8.74 -4.95 20.88
N PRO A 559 7.55 -4.33 20.77
CA PRO A 559 7.38 -2.89 20.97
C PRO A 559 7.82 -2.37 22.35
N GLU A 560 7.85 -3.23 23.36
CA GLU A 560 8.34 -2.92 24.69
C GLU A 560 9.83 -2.53 24.74
N LEU A 561 10.60 -2.89 23.72
CA LEU A 561 12.02 -2.52 23.60
C LEU A 561 12.22 -1.06 23.18
N ALA A 562 11.22 -0.41 22.60
CA ALA A 562 11.32 0.95 22.06
C ALA A 562 11.79 2.01 23.08
N THR A 563 11.47 1.80 24.37
CA THR A 563 11.89 2.71 25.48
C THR A 563 13.20 2.32 26.13
N ARG A 564 13.80 1.19 25.72
CA ARG A 564 14.97 0.58 26.36
C ARG A 564 16.03 0.11 25.36
N GLU A 565 16.07 0.65 24.14
CA GLU A 565 16.99 0.22 23.08
C GLU A 565 18.46 0.13 23.56
N HIS A 566 18.99 1.18 24.19
CA HIS A 566 20.37 1.17 24.72
C HIS A 566 20.56 0.18 25.86
N LEU A 567 19.60 0.09 26.78
CA LEU A 567 19.68 -0.84 27.91
C LEU A 567 19.62 -2.29 27.43
N PHE A 568 18.88 -2.57 26.36
CA PHE A 568 18.77 -3.91 25.79
C PHE A 568 20.10 -4.36 25.17
N LEU A 569 20.76 -3.49 24.41
CA LEU A 569 22.09 -3.77 23.84
C LEU A 569 23.14 -3.99 24.93
N GLU A 570 23.16 -3.14 25.97
CA GLU A 570 24.03 -3.32 27.13
C GLU A 570 23.71 -4.59 27.93
N THR A 571 22.44 -4.95 28.09
CA THR A 571 22.05 -6.18 28.82
C THR A 571 22.31 -7.45 28.04
N LEU A 572 22.31 -7.41 26.70
CA LEU A 572 22.74 -8.55 25.88
C LEU A 572 24.20 -8.91 26.16
N ASP A 573 25.07 -7.90 26.36
CA ASP A 573 26.48 -8.09 26.65
C ASP A 573 26.72 -8.49 28.12
N GLN A 574 26.05 -7.82 29.07
CA GLN A 574 26.31 -7.98 30.52
C GLN A 574 25.59 -9.18 31.16
N ASN A 575 24.40 -9.56 30.73
CA ASN A 575 23.55 -10.55 31.42
C ASN A 575 23.67 -12.00 30.93
N GLY A 576 24.70 -12.34 30.15
CA GLY A 576 25.04 -13.73 29.92
C GLY A 576 24.04 -14.51 29.06
N ASN A 577 23.40 -13.87 28.08
CA ASN A 577 22.64 -14.60 27.07
C ASN A 577 23.57 -15.65 26.43
N ALA A 578 23.30 -16.94 26.72
CA ALA A 578 24.13 -18.05 26.27
C ALA A 578 24.26 -18.11 24.74
N GLU A 579 23.18 -17.78 24.03
CA GLU A 579 23.14 -17.76 22.57
C GLU A 579 24.01 -16.63 22.01
N TYR A 580 23.92 -15.44 22.58
CA TYR A 580 24.76 -14.29 22.21
C TYR A 580 26.27 -14.65 22.38
N LYS A 581 26.65 -15.18 23.54
CA LYS A 581 28.03 -15.57 23.81
C LYS A 581 28.53 -16.68 22.89
N GLN A 582 27.65 -17.63 22.56
CA GLN A 582 27.97 -18.70 21.63
C GLN A 582 28.27 -18.16 20.24
N VAL A 583 27.41 -17.29 19.72
CA VAL A 583 27.56 -16.64 18.39
C VAL A 583 28.83 -15.78 18.38
N LEU A 584 29.03 -14.97 19.42
CA LEU A 584 30.24 -14.13 19.58
C LEU A 584 31.51 -14.97 19.51
N MET A 585 31.61 -16.03 20.33
CA MET A 585 32.80 -16.91 20.37
C MET A 585 33.00 -17.64 19.04
N GLN A 586 31.94 -18.13 18.43
CA GLN A 586 32.04 -18.85 17.17
C GLN A 586 32.50 -17.93 16.04
N THR A 587 31.91 -16.74 15.93
CA THR A 587 32.27 -15.73 14.92
C THR A 587 33.71 -15.26 15.14
N ARG A 588 34.07 -14.94 16.39
CA ARG A 588 35.44 -14.53 16.74
C ARG A 588 36.46 -15.61 16.33
N LYS A 589 36.23 -16.87 16.71
CA LYS A 589 37.10 -17.98 16.32
C LYS A 589 37.25 -18.05 14.79
N GLN A 590 36.14 -18.05 14.05
CA GLN A 590 36.14 -18.18 12.60
C GLN A 590 36.94 -17.07 11.89
N TYR A 591 36.78 -15.82 12.31
CA TYR A 591 37.38 -14.69 11.61
C TYR A 591 38.80 -14.38 12.06
N PHE A 592 39.13 -14.64 13.32
CA PHE A 592 40.53 -14.54 13.80
C PHE A 592 41.41 -15.69 13.30
N GLU A 593 40.87 -16.88 13.09
CA GLU A 593 41.60 -17.95 12.38
C GLU A 593 41.92 -17.52 10.93
N LYS A 594 40.96 -16.97 10.21
CA LYS A 594 41.19 -16.44 8.85
C LYS A 594 42.22 -15.30 8.83
N LEU A 595 42.25 -14.44 9.85
CA LEU A 595 43.20 -13.36 9.96
C LEU A 595 44.65 -13.91 10.14
N ARG A 596 44.86 -14.87 11.04
CA ARG A 596 46.14 -15.52 11.28
C ARG A 596 46.69 -16.28 10.07
N ASP A 597 45.84 -16.95 9.31
CA ASP A 597 46.24 -17.63 8.08
C ASP A 597 46.80 -16.66 7.03
N LYS A 598 46.43 -15.38 7.08
CA LYS A 598 46.96 -14.32 6.20
C LYS A 598 48.27 -13.74 6.72
N GLU A 599 48.54 -13.79 8.04
CA GLU A 599 49.80 -13.37 8.65
C GLU A 599 50.90 -14.43 8.51
N THR A 600 50.59 -15.72 8.55
CA THR A 600 51.54 -16.82 8.42
C THR A 600 52.11 -16.98 7.02
N GLY A 601 51.64 -16.26 6.01
CA GLY A 601 52.34 -16.07 4.73
C GLY A 601 53.64 -15.25 4.85
N SER A 602 53.93 -14.61 6.00
CA SER A 602 55.12 -13.84 6.33
C SER A 602 55.54 -14.20 7.78
N GLN A 603 56.44 -15.12 7.93
CA GLN A 603 57.16 -15.62 9.10
C GLN A 603 56.59 -15.34 10.50
N GLY A 604 56.26 -16.46 11.15
CA GLY A 604 55.62 -16.67 12.42
C GLY A 604 56.24 -16.17 13.70
N GLN A 605 55.36 -15.92 14.65
CA GLN A 605 55.51 -16.30 16.06
C GLN A 605 54.15 -16.74 16.57
N GLN A 606 54.05 -17.97 17.06
CA GLN A 606 52.87 -18.52 17.70
C GLN A 606 52.57 -17.78 19.00
N ILE A 607 51.52 -17.03 19.04
CA ILE A 607 50.88 -16.54 20.26
C ILE A 607 49.79 -17.54 20.63
N THR A 608 49.87 -18.14 21.81
CA THR A 608 48.90 -19.12 22.32
C THR A 608 47.64 -18.43 22.85
N ILE A 609 46.50 -19.14 22.79
CA ILE A 609 45.16 -18.68 23.22
C ILE A 609 45.13 -18.17 24.67
N GLU A 610 46.10 -18.55 25.50
CA GLU A 610 46.24 -18.13 26.91
C GLU A 610 46.71 -16.67 27.08
N ASP A 611 47.31 -16.07 26.06
CA ASP A 611 47.84 -14.71 26.12
C ASP A 611 46.78 -13.63 25.82
N VAL A 612 45.60 -14.01 25.37
CA VAL A 612 44.52 -13.09 24.92
C VAL A 612 43.34 -13.01 25.90
N LEU A 613 43.35 -13.82 26.97
CA LEU A 613 42.31 -13.72 27.99
C LEU A 613 42.67 -12.60 28.99
N PRO A 614 41.76 -11.68 29.30
CA PRO A 614 42.00 -10.69 30.34
C PRO A 614 42.25 -11.41 31.65
N LYS A 615 43.45 -11.16 32.24
CA LYS A 615 43.78 -11.65 33.60
C LYS A 615 42.72 -11.15 34.56
N LYS A 616 42.02 -12.07 35.23
CA LYS A 616 41.18 -11.73 36.38
C LYS A 616 42.02 -10.93 37.36
N THR A 617 41.70 -9.65 37.52
CA THR A 617 42.09 -8.91 38.72
C THR A 617 41.30 -9.50 39.87
N GLU A 618 41.92 -10.29 40.70
CA GLU A 618 41.50 -10.51 42.09
C GLU A 618 41.70 -9.17 42.81
N ASP A 619 40.56 -8.56 43.19
CA ASP A 619 40.36 -7.83 44.45
C ASP A 619 38.86 -7.64 44.68
#